data_d1f990e6d8a63d7d7831fea1cf3ea7e9
#
_entry.id   d1f990e6d8a63d7d7831fea1cf3ea7e9
#
_cell.length_a   1.000
_cell.length_b   1.000
_cell.length_c   1.000
_cell.angle_alpha   90.00
_cell.angle_beta   90.00
_cell.angle_gamma   90.00
#
_symmetry.space_group_name_H-M   'P 1'
#
loop_
_entity.id
_entity.type
_entity.pdbx_description
1 polymer ?
#
loop_
_entity_poly.entity_id
_entity_poly.type
_entity_poly.pdbx_seq_one_letter_code
_entity_poly.pdbx_strand_id
1 'polypeptide(L)'
;MPTPSSASQHVRTVLMLLLANVFWGLSFPLIKAIAFAHQQLLPASGSWLITTCTIAPRFILAAAILAVWQRGALLRLTRSEIRQSAGLALFASAGMLFQNDGLQFTSASTSAFLTQLYAIMIPVWVALRARRLPPAVVWASCGLVLAGVAVLGRFDWRELRLGRGELETLISSLFFMGQILWLERREFAGNRAMPVTFMMFVLEAAVFTALAGALLAGGAPRAAAMPVLFMSAPWLGFTLALTLFCTVGAFSLMNTWQPKITATEAGLIYCLEPVFASLMALVLPGLFSRWAGFTYPNETLTLNLLIGGGLITAANVLIQLKPLPKP
;
A
#
# COMPACT_ATOMS: atom_id res chain seq x y z
N MET A 1 16.77 -31.79 4.78
CA MET A 1 17.08 -30.54 5.43
C MET A 1 16.18 -30.42 6.65
N PRO A 2 16.67 -30.05 7.84
CA PRO A 2 15.84 -29.91 9.02
C PRO A 2 14.79 -28.79 8.77
N THR A 3 13.53 -29.06 9.11
CA THR A 3 12.45 -28.07 9.06
C THR A 3 12.82 -26.92 10.00
N PRO A 4 12.72 -25.66 9.58
CA PRO A 4 12.98 -24.52 10.45
C PRO A 4 12.10 -24.61 11.70
N SER A 5 12.64 -24.29 12.88
CA SER A 5 11.83 -24.17 14.09
C SER A 5 10.71 -23.14 13.86
N SER A 6 9.57 -23.29 14.54
CA SER A 6 8.44 -22.35 14.41
C SER A 6 8.84 -20.89 14.66
N ALA A 7 9.78 -20.67 15.58
CA ALA A 7 10.36 -19.35 15.87
C ALA A 7 11.16 -18.80 14.68
N SER A 8 11.97 -19.61 14.01
CA SER A 8 12.72 -19.18 12.82
C SER A 8 11.80 -18.83 11.65
N GLN A 9 10.69 -19.56 11.47
CA GLN A 9 9.70 -19.24 10.44
C GLN A 9 8.97 -17.94 10.73
N HIS A 10 8.63 -17.68 11.99
CA HIS A 10 7.97 -16.43 12.40
C HIS A 10 8.88 -15.23 12.14
N VAL A 11 10.13 -15.26 12.61
CA VAL A 11 11.11 -14.18 12.35
C VAL A 11 11.27 -13.92 10.85
N ARG A 12 11.40 -14.97 10.04
CA ARG A 12 11.48 -14.83 8.58
C ARG A 12 10.24 -14.15 8.01
N THR A 13 9.05 -14.49 8.50
CA THR A 13 7.79 -13.87 8.06
C THR A 13 7.78 -12.38 8.37
N VAL A 14 8.14 -11.99 9.58
CA VAL A 14 8.23 -10.59 9.99
C VAL A 14 9.22 -9.82 9.11
N LEU A 15 10.43 -10.37 8.89
CA LEU A 15 11.44 -9.73 8.03
C LEU A 15 10.96 -9.54 6.59
N MET A 16 10.24 -10.50 6.02
CA MET A 16 9.69 -10.38 4.66
C MET A 16 8.58 -9.33 4.58
N LEU A 17 7.75 -9.20 5.61
CA LEU A 17 6.73 -8.14 5.68
C LEU A 17 7.34 -6.76 5.96
N LEU A 18 8.42 -6.69 6.73
CA LEU A 18 9.21 -5.45 6.87
C LEU A 18 9.81 -5.00 5.54
N LEU A 19 10.32 -5.94 4.73
CA LEU A 19 10.82 -5.63 3.39
C LEU A 19 9.68 -5.11 2.48
N ALA A 20 8.48 -5.69 2.58
CA ALA A 20 7.31 -5.16 1.86
C ALA A 20 6.99 -3.72 2.28
N ASN A 21 7.11 -3.38 3.58
CA ASN A 21 6.95 -2.01 4.08
C ASN A 21 8.00 -1.04 3.53
N VAL A 22 9.25 -1.47 3.42
CA VAL A 22 10.31 -0.67 2.76
C VAL A 22 9.90 -0.33 1.33
N PHE A 23 9.40 -1.33 0.58
CA PHE A 23 8.95 -1.11 -0.79
C PHE A 23 7.71 -0.20 -0.85
N TRP A 24 6.75 -0.34 0.06
CA TRP A 24 5.60 0.57 0.10
C TRP A 24 5.97 1.98 0.56
N GLY A 25 6.90 2.12 1.50
CA GLY A 25 7.46 3.43 1.86
C GLY A 25 8.04 4.17 0.65
N LEU A 26 8.69 3.45 -0.27
CA LEU A 26 9.19 3.99 -1.54
C LEU A 26 8.04 4.46 -2.46
N SER A 27 6.85 3.89 -2.34
CA SER A 27 5.73 4.22 -3.23
C SER A 27 5.29 5.68 -3.12
N PHE A 28 5.32 6.29 -1.95
CA PHE A 28 4.87 7.68 -1.73
C PHE A 28 5.67 8.70 -2.56
N PRO A 29 7.01 8.75 -2.46
CA PRO A 29 7.78 9.67 -3.30
C PRO A 29 7.66 9.34 -4.80
N LEU A 30 7.55 8.07 -5.19
CA LEU A 30 7.36 7.68 -6.60
C LEU A 30 6.00 8.11 -7.14
N ILE A 31 4.90 7.91 -6.40
CA ILE A 31 3.55 8.31 -6.82
C ILE A 31 3.48 9.83 -6.99
N LYS A 32 4.05 10.61 -6.06
CA LYS A 32 4.14 12.06 -6.21
C LYS A 32 4.98 12.48 -7.42
N ALA A 33 6.11 11.84 -7.66
CA ALA A 33 6.94 12.11 -8.82
C ALA A 33 6.21 11.82 -10.15
N ILE A 34 5.45 10.71 -10.22
CA ILE A 34 4.61 10.38 -11.37
C ILE A 34 3.51 11.44 -11.56
N ALA A 35 2.86 11.89 -10.48
CA ALA A 35 1.83 12.91 -10.55
C ALA A 35 2.38 14.26 -11.06
N PHE A 36 3.55 14.69 -10.58
CA PHE A 36 4.23 15.88 -11.09
C PHE A 36 4.61 15.76 -12.56
N ALA A 37 5.20 14.64 -12.97
CA ALA A 37 5.51 14.38 -14.38
C ALA A 37 4.25 14.36 -15.25
N HIS A 38 3.16 13.76 -14.76
CA HIS A 38 1.87 13.74 -15.46
C HIS A 38 1.31 15.16 -15.62
N GLN A 39 1.29 15.95 -14.55
CA GLN A 39 0.77 17.34 -14.59
C GLN A 39 1.59 18.26 -15.50
N GLN A 40 2.92 18.07 -15.59
CA GLN A 40 3.75 18.80 -16.55
C GLN A 40 3.39 18.49 -18.01
N LEU A 41 3.10 17.23 -18.30
CA LEU A 41 2.82 16.75 -19.67
C LEU A 41 1.36 17.00 -20.07
N LEU A 42 0.44 16.89 -19.13
CA LEU A 42 -1.01 16.98 -19.32
C LEU A 42 -1.66 17.83 -18.20
N PRO A 43 -1.48 19.17 -18.18
CA PRO A 43 -1.94 20.04 -17.10
C PRO A 43 -3.47 20.04 -16.89
N ALA A 44 -4.24 19.70 -17.92
CA ALA A 44 -5.71 19.66 -17.86
C ALA A 44 -6.28 18.35 -17.27
N SER A 45 -5.43 17.43 -16.79
CA SER A 45 -5.88 16.16 -16.21
C SER A 45 -6.54 16.36 -14.85
N GLY A 46 -7.75 15.83 -14.68
CA GLY A 46 -8.38 15.74 -13.36
C GLY A 46 -7.70 14.70 -12.46
N SER A 47 -7.87 14.83 -11.13
CA SER A 47 -7.23 13.97 -10.13
C SER A 47 -7.50 12.47 -10.35
N TRP A 48 -8.73 12.10 -10.64
CA TRP A 48 -9.11 10.71 -10.93
C TRP A 48 -8.40 10.14 -12.16
N LEU A 49 -8.15 10.95 -13.19
CA LEU A 49 -7.41 10.50 -14.36
C LEU A 49 -5.94 10.31 -14.03
N ILE A 50 -5.32 11.23 -13.29
CA ILE A 50 -3.94 11.08 -12.82
C ILE A 50 -3.79 9.79 -12.00
N THR A 51 -4.72 9.56 -11.08
CA THR A 51 -4.78 8.35 -10.25
C THR A 51 -4.88 7.08 -11.09
N THR A 52 -5.84 7.01 -12.01
CA THR A 52 -6.04 5.82 -12.83
C THR A 52 -4.89 5.57 -13.80
N CYS A 53 -4.31 6.63 -14.37
CA CYS A 53 -3.12 6.55 -15.24
C CYS A 53 -1.83 6.24 -14.48
N THR A 54 -1.78 6.44 -13.17
CA THR A 54 -0.67 6.00 -12.33
C THR A 54 -0.79 4.50 -12.02
N ILE A 55 -2.02 4.02 -11.78
CA ILE A 55 -2.26 2.65 -11.30
C ILE A 55 -2.38 1.65 -12.47
N ALA A 56 -3.09 1.96 -13.56
CA ALA A 56 -3.33 1.03 -14.65
C ALA A 56 -2.04 0.46 -15.28
N PRO A 57 -1.07 1.28 -15.74
CA PRO A 57 0.15 0.77 -16.37
C PRO A 57 1.00 -0.06 -15.39
N ARG A 58 1.03 0.31 -14.13
CA ARG A 58 1.72 -0.39 -13.05
C ARG A 58 1.23 -1.82 -12.92
N PHE A 59 -0.08 -2.07 -12.92
CA PHE A 59 -0.64 -3.42 -12.80
C PHE A 59 -0.62 -4.19 -14.11
N ILE A 60 -0.74 -3.54 -15.26
CA ILE A 60 -0.52 -4.18 -16.57
C ILE A 60 0.90 -4.74 -16.66
N LEU A 61 1.91 -3.92 -16.32
CA LEU A 61 3.31 -4.34 -16.32
C LEU A 61 3.58 -5.44 -15.28
N ALA A 62 3.01 -5.31 -14.07
CA ALA A 62 3.15 -6.30 -13.01
C ALA A 62 2.57 -7.66 -13.42
N ALA A 63 1.38 -7.68 -14.02
CA ALA A 63 0.77 -8.89 -14.55
C ALA A 63 1.62 -9.50 -15.67
N ALA A 64 2.14 -8.68 -16.60
CA ALA A 64 3.01 -9.14 -17.69
C ALA A 64 4.32 -9.75 -17.14
N ILE A 65 4.96 -9.13 -16.16
CA ILE A 65 6.18 -9.64 -15.52
C ILE A 65 5.92 -11.02 -14.89
N LEU A 66 4.84 -11.16 -14.11
CA LEU A 66 4.49 -12.44 -13.48
C LEU A 66 4.09 -13.49 -14.53
N ALA A 67 3.39 -13.11 -15.61
CA ALA A 67 3.05 -14.01 -16.70
C ALA A 67 4.30 -14.61 -17.36
N VAL A 68 5.32 -13.80 -17.60
CA VAL A 68 6.60 -14.25 -18.15
C VAL A 68 7.37 -15.13 -17.18
N TRP A 69 7.38 -14.76 -15.90
CA TRP A 69 8.15 -15.48 -14.88
C TRP A 69 7.54 -16.84 -14.52
N GLN A 70 6.21 -16.98 -14.56
CA GLN A 70 5.49 -18.17 -14.05
C GLN A 70 4.74 -18.96 -15.14
N ARG A 71 5.21 -18.93 -16.37
CA ARG A 71 4.56 -19.44 -17.63
C ARG A 71 3.67 -20.70 -17.51
N GLY A 72 3.99 -21.67 -16.67
CA GLY A 72 3.23 -22.94 -16.58
C GLY A 72 2.24 -23.02 -15.41
N ALA A 73 2.51 -22.30 -14.31
CA ALA A 73 1.72 -22.38 -13.06
C ALA A 73 0.44 -21.54 -13.11
N LEU A 74 0.45 -20.46 -13.94
CA LEU A 74 -0.65 -19.48 -14.02
C LEU A 74 -1.84 -19.99 -14.83
N LEU A 75 -1.62 -20.94 -15.75
CA LEU A 75 -2.68 -21.48 -16.62
C LEU A 75 -3.65 -22.43 -15.89
N ARG A 76 -3.37 -22.81 -14.63
CA ARG A 76 -4.16 -23.74 -13.83
C ARG A 76 -4.67 -23.10 -12.54
N LEU A 77 -5.35 -21.96 -12.66
CA LEU A 77 -6.00 -21.30 -11.53
C LEU A 77 -7.21 -22.12 -11.07
N THR A 78 -7.29 -22.37 -9.77
CA THR A 78 -8.45 -22.98 -9.15
C THR A 78 -9.55 -21.94 -8.92
N ARG A 79 -10.80 -22.38 -8.78
CA ARG A 79 -11.93 -21.48 -8.43
C ARG A 79 -11.68 -20.75 -7.10
N SER A 80 -11.01 -21.41 -6.14
CA SER A 80 -10.65 -20.81 -4.84
C SER A 80 -9.63 -19.70 -5.02
N GLU A 81 -8.59 -19.90 -5.85
CA GLU A 81 -7.58 -18.88 -6.14
C GLU A 81 -8.20 -17.68 -6.87
N ILE A 82 -9.10 -17.90 -7.83
CA ILE A 82 -9.81 -16.81 -8.52
C ILE A 82 -10.68 -16.01 -7.52
N ARG A 83 -11.41 -16.69 -6.65
CA ARG A 83 -12.26 -16.04 -5.63
C ARG A 83 -11.42 -15.23 -4.64
N GLN A 84 -10.29 -15.76 -4.20
CA GLN A 84 -9.35 -15.03 -3.33
C GLN A 84 -8.81 -13.80 -4.04
N SER A 85 -8.34 -13.95 -5.28
CA SER A 85 -7.82 -12.86 -6.11
C SER A 85 -8.85 -11.76 -6.36
N ALA A 86 -10.10 -12.13 -6.63
CA ALA A 86 -11.19 -11.18 -6.86
C ALA A 86 -11.47 -10.33 -5.61
N GLY A 87 -11.50 -10.94 -4.42
CA GLY A 87 -11.67 -10.18 -3.19
C GLY A 87 -10.46 -9.28 -2.88
N LEU A 88 -9.23 -9.77 -3.08
CA LEU A 88 -8.02 -8.95 -2.93
C LEU A 88 -8.02 -7.78 -3.91
N ALA A 89 -8.32 -8.03 -5.18
CA ALA A 89 -8.39 -6.98 -6.21
C ALA A 89 -9.48 -5.94 -5.92
N LEU A 90 -10.65 -6.38 -5.44
CA LEU A 90 -11.73 -5.46 -5.05
C LEU A 90 -11.28 -4.52 -3.93
N PHE A 91 -10.76 -5.08 -2.84
CA PHE A 91 -10.33 -4.29 -1.70
C PHE A 91 -9.12 -3.41 -2.04
N ALA A 92 -8.11 -3.95 -2.71
CA ALA A 92 -6.93 -3.19 -3.08
C ALA A 92 -7.24 -2.10 -4.11
N SER A 93 -8.03 -2.38 -5.15
CA SER A 93 -8.42 -1.36 -6.14
C SER A 93 -9.20 -0.22 -5.50
N ALA A 94 -10.19 -0.51 -4.65
CA ALA A 94 -10.94 0.54 -3.97
C ALA A 94 -10.04 1.33 -3.00
N GLY A 95 -9.22 0.63 -2.20
CA GLY A 95 -8.27 1.27 -1.29
C GLY A 95 -7.30 2.20 -2.02
N MET A 96 -6.64 1.72 -3.07
CA MET A 96 -5.69 2.52 -3.85
C MET A 96 -6.35 3.66 -4.63
N LEU A 97 -7.56 3.46 -5.15
CA LEU A 97 -8.29 4.52 -5.85
C LEU A 97 -8.49 5.72 -4.93
N PHE A 98 -9.09 5.50 -3.76
CA PHE A 98 -9.35 6.58 -2.80
C PHE A 98 -8.07 7.13 -2.17
N GLN A 99 -7.09 6.29 -1.83
CA GLN A 99 -5.82 6.77 -1.26
C GLN A 99 -5.04 7.66 -2.23
N ASN A 100 -4.88 7.22 -3.48
CA ASN A 100 -4.08 7.98 -4.45
C ASN A 100 -4.78 9.27 -4.90
N ASP A 101 -6.12 9.28 -4.98
CA ASP A 101 -6.84 10.50 -5.25
C ASP A 101 -6.82 11.43 -4.03
N GLY A 102 -7.13 10.94 -2.85
CA GLY A 102 -7.10 11.69 -1.60
C GLY A 102 -5.74 12.32 -1.31
N LEU A 103 -4.64 11.65 -1.65
CA LEU A 103 -3.27 12.16 -1.49
C LEU A 103 -2.99 13.45 -2.30
N GLN A 104 -3.78 13.75 -3.31
CA GLN A 104 -3.69 14.99 -4.06
C GLN A 104 -4.32 16.19 -3.33
N PHE A 105 -5.19 15.94 -2.35
CA PHE A 105 -5.98 16.96 -1.62
C PHE A 105 -5.59 17.10 -0.15
N THR A 106 -4.74 16.21 0.37
CA THR A 106 -4.26 16.28 1.75
C THR A 106 -2.74 16.12 1.82
N SER A 107 -2.15 16.40 2.98
CA SER A 107 -0.72 16.16 3.17
C SER A 107 -0.40 14.65 3.18
N ALA A 108 0.81 14.29 2.74
CA ALA A 108 1.27 12.91 2.78
C ALA A 108 1.24 12.34 4.21
N SER A 109 1.60 13.14 5.20
CA SER A 109 1.58 12.77 6.61
C SER A 109 0.16 12.56 7.14
N THR A 110 -0.81 13.43 6.81
CA THR A 110 -2.21 13.26 7.19
C THR A 110 -2.80 12.00 6.54
N SER A 111 -2.56 11.79 5.25
CA SER A 111 -3.00 10.58 4.55
C SER A 111 -2.38 9.33 5.18
N ALA A 112 -1.08 9.33 5.46
CA ALA A 112 -0.41 8.21 6.12
C ALA A 112 -1.01 7.93 7.50
N PHE A 113 -1.28 8.98 8.32
CA PHE A 113 -1.94 8.84 9.62
C PHE A 113 -3.31 8.18 9.50
N LEU A 114 -4.17 8.73 8.64
CA LEU A 114 -5.55 8.25 8.50
C LEU A 114 -5.60 6.83 7.91
N THR A 115 -4.69 6.50 7.00
CA THR A 115 -4.58 5.12 6.48
C THR A 115 -4.26 4.12 7.59
N GLN A 116 -3.38 4.46 8.53
CA GLN A 116 -2.97 3.56 9.61
C GLN A 116 -4.08 3.27 10.64
N LEU A 117 -5.25 3.91 10.56
CA LEU A 117 -6.37 3.60 11.44
C LEU A 117 -6.85 2.15 11.30
N TYR A 118 -6.55 1.45 10.21
CA TYR A 118 -6.82 0.01 10.10
C TYR A 118 -6.13 -0.80 11.21
N ALA A 119 -5.02 -0.33 11.77
CA ALA A 119 -4.33 -0.98 12.89
C ALA A 119 -5.19 -1.11 14.15
N ILE A 120 -6.14 -0.18 14.36
CA ILE A 120 -7.16 -0.29 15.43
C ILE A 120 -8.40 -1.01 14.91
N MET A 121 -8.83 -0.71 13.70
CA MET A 121 -10.05 -1.28 13.14
C MET A 121 -9.97 -2.81 13.04
N ILE A 122 -8.80 -3.38 12.70
CA ILE A 122 -8.60 -4.83 12.61
C ILE A 122 -8.83 -5.53 13.96
N PRO A 123 -8.13 -5.19 15.06
CA PRO A 123 -8.36 -5.87 16.34
C PRO A 123 -9.76 -5.62 16.90
N VAL A 124 -10.36 -4.44 16.66
CA VAL A 124 -11.76 -4.18 17.02
C VAL A 124 -12.71 -5.11 16.24
N TRP A 125 -12.52 -5.22 14.93
CA TRP A 125 -13.32 -6.13 14.09
C TRP A 125 -13.17 -7.59 14.53
N VAL A 126 -11.94 -8.04 14.77
CA VAL A 126 -11.64 -9.41 15.24
C VAL A 126 -12.30 -9.67 16.60
N ALA A 127 -12.22 -8.71 17.53
CA ALA A 127 -12.85 -8.80 18.83
C ALA A 127 -14.38 -8.92 18.76
N LEU A 128 -15.01 -8.06 17.95
CA LEU A 128 -16.46 -8.08 17.73
C LEU A 128 -16.91 -9.42 17.15
N ARG A 129 -16.18 -9.93 16.14
CA ARG A 129 -16.49 -11.20 15.49
C ARG A 129 -16.28 -12.41 16.40
N ALA A 130 -15.18 -12.41 17.17
CA ALA A 130 -14.83 -13.48 18.09
C ALA A 130 -15.58 -13.39 19.43
N ARG A 131 -16.28 -12.29 19.71
CA ARG A 131 -16.87 -11.94 21.02
C ARG A 131 -15.88 -12.08 22.19
N ARG A 132 -14.61 -11.74 21.95
CA ARG A 132 -13.52 -11.79 22.92
C ARG A 132 -12.63 -10.57 22.73
N LEU A 133 -12.25 -9.92 23.84
CA LEU A 133 -11.33 -8.79 23.78
C LEU A 133 -9.90 -9.25 23.45
N PRO A 134 -9.17 -8.51 22.61
CA PRO A 134 -7.74 -8.73 22.39
C PRO A 134 -6.94 -8.58 23.69
N PRO A 135 -5.78 -9.23 23.79
CA PRO A 135 -4.86 -9.00 24.91
C PRO A 135 -4.46 -7.53 25.06
N ALA A 136 -4.18 -7.09 26.28
CA ALA A 136 -3.81 -5.71 26.58
C ALA A 136 -2.59 -5.22 25.77
N VAL A 137 -1.66 -6.13 25.39
CA VAL A 137 -0.52 -5.80 24.54
C VAL A 137 -0.93 -5.27 23.17
N VAL A 138 -2.04 -5.78 22.59
CA VAL A 138 -2.57 -5.29 21.29
C VAL A 138 -3.02 -3.84 21.45
N TRP A 139 -3.81 -3.54 22.49
CA TRP A 139 -4.29 -2.17 22.73
C TRP A 139 -3.14 -1.20 23.04
N ALA A 140 -2.14 -1.64 23.81
CA ALA A 140 -0.94 -0.85 24.05
C ALA A 140 -0.17 -0.55 22.77
N SER A 141 0.02 -1.57 21.91
CA SER A 141 0.66 -1.39 20.60
C SER A 141 -0.14 -0.46 19.68
N CYS A 142 -1.47 -0.61 19.62
CA CYS A 142 -2.33 0.31 18.87
C CYS A 142 -2.21 1.75 19.36
N GLY A 143 -2.22 1.97 20.68
CA GLY A 143 -2.04 3.30 21.27
C GLY A 143 -0.69 3.93 20.91
N LEU A 144 0.39 3.16 20.99
CA LEU A 144 1.74 3.61 20.60
C LEU A 144 1.83 3.93 19.11
N VAL A 145 1.24 3.10 18.23
CA VAL A 145 1.18 3.37 16.78
C VAL A 145 0.45 4.67 16.52
N LEU A 146 -0.75 4.86 17.09
CA LEU A 146 -1.52 6.08 16.86
C LEU A 146 -0.79 7.33 17.34
N ALA A 147 -0.22 7.29 18.56
CA ALA A 147 0.58 8.39 19.08
C ALA A 147 1.79 8.66 18.18
N GLY A 148 2.48 7.61 17.73
CA GLY A 148 3.64 7.72 16.84
C GLY A 148 3.30 8.31 15.49
N VAL A 149 2.21 7.85 14.85
CA VAL A 149 1.78 8.36 13.55
C VAL A 149 1.24 9.78 13.67
N ALA A 150 0.53 10.12 14.75
CA ALA A 150 0.08 11.49 15.01
C ALA A 150 1.26 12.47 15.17
N VAL A 151 2.31 12.07 15.90
CA VAL A 151 3.54 12.87 16.03
C VAL A 151 4.28 12.98 14.71
N LEU A 152 4.45 11.86 13.99
CA LEU A 152 5.12 11.81 12.68
C LEU A 152 4.44 12.70 11.65
N GLY A 153 3.12 12.65 11.59
CA GLY A 153 2.29 13.43 10.69
C GLY A 153 2.12 14.90 11.07
N ARG A 154 2.69 15.35 12.20
CA ARG A 154 2.44 16.70 12.75
C ARG A 154 0.95 17.01 12.84
N PHE A 155 0.17 16.02 13.26
CA PHE A 155 -1.26 16.09 13.26
C PHE A 155 -1.77 17.16 14.25
N ASP A 156 -2.41 18.20 13.71
CA ASP A 156 -3.05 19.24 14.54
C ASP A 156 -4.53 18.93 14.73
N TRP A 157 -4.90 18.52 15.93
CA TRP A 157 -6.28 18.23 16.33
C TRP A 157 -7.21 19.45 16.21
N ARG A 158 -6.65 20.67 16.21
CA ARG A 158 -7.40 21.92 16.14
C ARG A 158 -7.78 22.27 14.70
N GLU A 159 -7.03 21.78 13.73
CA GLU A 159 -7.24 22.02 12.30
C GLU A 159 -7.91 20.85 11.57
N LEU A 160 -8.52 19.91 12.31
CA LEU A 160 -9.16 18.73 11.73
C LEU A 160 -10.37 19.14 10.89
N ARG A 161 -10.12 19.51 9.66
CA ARG A 161 -11.15 19.69 8.65
C ARG A 161 -11.23 18.41 7.84
N LEU A 162 -12.36 17.70 7.96
CA LEU A 162 -12.66 16.56 7.12
C LEU A 162 -12.97 17.04 5.70
N GLY A 163 -11.91 17.37 4.96
CA GLY A 163 -11.99 17.64 3.54
C GLY A 163 -12.11 16.36 2.71
N ARG A 164 -12.12 16.54 1.40
CA ARG A 164 -12.19 15.43 0.44
C ARG A 164 -11.04 14.43 0.65
N GLY A 165 -9.80 14.91 0.78
CA GLY A 165 -8.62 14.07 0.91
C GLY A 165 -8.64 13.20 2.16
N GLU A 166 -9.07 13.75 3.31
CA GLU A 166 -9.19 13.03 4.58
C GLU A 166 -10.28 11.98 4.50
N LEU A 167 -11.44 12.30 3.94
CA LEU A 167 -12.56 11.35 3.77
C LEU A 167 -12.17 10.19 2.85
N GLU A 168 -11.55 10.47 1.71
CA GLU A 168 -11.07 9.45 0.78
C GLU A 168 -10.03 8.54 1.44
N THR A 169 -9.11 9.09 2.22
CA THR A 169 -8.11 8.32 2.96
C THR A 169 -8.74 7.43 4.03
N LEU A 170 -9.75 7.92 4.75
CA LEU A 170 -10.51 7.10 5.72
C LEU A 170 -11.23 5.93 5.03
N ILE A 171 -11.85 6.20 3.88
CA ILE A 171 -12.49 5.16 3.07
C ILE A 171 -11.45 4.13 2.62
N SER A 172 -10.27 4.58 2.16
CA SER A 172 -9.18 3.68 1.75
C SER A 172 -8.71 2.77 2.89
N SER A 173 -8.61 3.31 4.11
CA SER A 173 -8.25 2.55 5.30
C SER A 173 -9.20 1.37 5.58
N LEU A 174 -10.52 1.57 5.39
CA LEU A 174 -11.51 0.49 5.51
C LEU A 174 -11.29 -0.62 4.47
N PHE A 175 -10.96 -0.23 3.25
CA PHE A 175 -10.68 -1.21 2.19
C PHE A 175 -9.38 -1.97 2.44
N PHE A 176 -8.32 -1.30 2.89
CA PHE A 176 -7.08 -1.98 3.25
C PHE A 176 -7.26 -2.92 4.46
N MET A 177 -8.06 -2.53 5.47
CA MET A 177 -8.48 -3.46 6.51
C MET A 177 -9.14 -4.71 5.90
N GLY A 178 -10.08 -4.51 4.97
CA GLY A 178 -10.75 -5.60 4.26
C GLY A 178 -9.78 -6.51 3.51
N GLN A 179 -8.79 -5.95 2.82
CA GLN A 179 -7.74 -6.70 2.11
C GLN A 179 -6.91 -7.57 3.06
N ILE A 180 -6.46 -7.01 4.18
CA ILE A 180 -5.68 -7.72 5.20
C ILE A 180 -6.49 -8.88 5.79
N LEU A 181 -7.75 -8.63 6.17
CA LEU A 181 -8.65 -9.65 6.71
C LEU A 181 -9.04 -10.71 5.68
N TRP A 182 -9.21 -10.32 4.41
CA TRP A 182 -9.53 -11.26 3.34
C TRP A 182 -8.40 -12.24 3.07
N LEU A 183 -7.16 -11.77 3.12
CA LEU A 183 -5.98 -12.59 2.87
C LEU A 183 -5.77 -13.66 3.96
N GLU A 184 -6.22 -13.41 5.21
CA GLU A 184 -6.09 -14.34 6.34
C GLU A 184 -7.17 -15.44 6.37
N ARG A 185 -8.19 -15.39 5.51
CA ARG A 185 -9.32 -16.34 5.59
C ARG A 185 -8.86 -17.79 5.43
N ARG A 186 -9.26 -18.64 6.38
CA ARG A 186 -8.90 -20.08 6.42
C ARG A 186 -9.31 -20.86 5.16
N GLU A 187 -10.40 -20.44 4.51
CA GLU A 187 -10.89 -21.08 3.27
C GLU A 187 -9.85 -20.98 2.12
N PHE A 188 -8.88 -20.09 2.22
CA PHE A 188 -7.83 -19.85 1.23
C PHE A 188 -6.47 -20.42 1.61
N ALA A 189 -6.34 -21.10 2.77
CA ALA A 189 -5.05 -21.57 3.31
C ALA A 189 -4.28 -22.51 2.36
N GLY A 190 -4.98 -23.23 1.45
CA GLY A 190 -4.36 -24.11 0.45
C GLY A 190 -4.02 -23.43 -0.89
N ASN A 191 -4.37 -22.16 -1.06
CA ASN A 191 -4.14 -21.45 -2.32
C ASN A 191 -2.65 -21.11 -2.49
N ARG A 192 -2.20 -21.10 -3.75
CA ARG A 192 -0.83 -20.74 -4.12
C ARG A 192 -0.73 -19.20 -4.22
N ALA A 193 0.19 -18.61 -3.46
CA ALA A 193 0.32 -17.14 -3.36
C ALA A 193 0.59 -16.46 -4.71
N MET A 194 1.48 -17.01 -5.54
CA MET A 194 1.88 -16.36 -6.79
C MET A 194 0.79 -16.37 -7.88
N PRO A 195 0.05 -17.48 -8.14
CA PRO A 195 -1.13 -17.45 -9.00
C PRO A 195 -2.21 -16.49 -8.52
N VAL A 196 -2.45 -16.42 -7.19
CA VAL A 196 -3.39 -15.45 -6.60
C VAL A 196 -2.92 -14.03 -6.86
N THR A 197 -1.64 -13.71 -6.64
CA THR A 197 -1.06 -12.38 -6.88
C THR A 197 -1.15 -12.00 -8.36
N PHE A 198 -0.85 -12.93 -9.27
CA PHE A 198 -0.98 -12.69 -10.70
C PHE A 198 -2.41 -12.32 -11.09
N MET A 199 -3.38 -13.15 -10.67
CA MET A 199 -4.79 -12.90 -11.04
C MET A 199 -5.32 -11.62 -10.39
N MET A 200 -4.89 -11.29 -9.17
CA MET A 200 -5.15 -10.01 -8.53
C MET A 200 -4.66 -8.85 -9.43
N PHE A 201 -3.41 -8.89 -9.90
CA PHE A 201 -2.87 -7.85 -10.79
C PHE A 201 -3.60 -7.74 -12.12
N VAL A 202 -4.02 -8.86 -12.72
CA VAL A 202 -4.84 -8.86 -13.94
C VAL A 202 -6.18 -8.14 -13.71
N LEU A 203 -6.85 -8.43 -12.59
CA LEU A 203 -8.13 -7.81 -12.25
C LEU A 203 -7.98 -6.31 -11.95
N GLU A 204 -6.94 -5.92 -11.22
CA GLU A 204 -6.65 -4.50 -10.95
C GLU A 204 -6.29 -3.75 -12.24
N ALA A 205 -5.47 -4.34 -13.12
CA ALA A 205 -5.19 -3.78 -14.44
C ALA A 205 -6.47 -3.56 -15.24
N ALA A 206 -7.38 -4.53 -15.26
CA ALA A 206 -8.67 -4.42 -15.95
C ALA A 206 -9.55 -3.30 -15.37
N VAL A 207 -9.68 -3.25 -14.03
CA VAL A 207 -10.47 -2.22 -13.34
C VAL A 207 -9.95 -0.82 -13.64
N PHE A 208 -8.65 -0.57 -13.46
CA PHE A 208 -8.09 0.77 -13.64
C PHE A 208 -7.98 1.17 -15.11
N THR A 209 -7.80 0.23 -16.03
CA THR A 209 -7.87 0.51 -17.47
C THR A 209 -9.29 0.88 -17.90
N ALA A 210 -10.31 0.18 -17.38
CA ALA A 210 -11.70 0.50 -17.66
C ALA A 210 -12.08 1.88 -17.09
N LEU A 211 -11.65 2.19 -15.86
CA LEU A 211 -11.88 3.50 -15.24
C LEU A 211 -11.18 4.63 -16.02
N ALA A 212 -9.92 4.44 -16.40
CA ALA A 212 -9.19 5.42 -17.20
C ALA A 212 -9.87 5.63 -18.57
N GLY A 213 -10.30 4.55 -19.22
CA GLY A 213 -11.05 4.62 -20.49
C GLY A 213 -12.38 5.37 -20.35
N ALA A 214 -13.13 5.14 -19.28
CA ALA A 214 -14.38 5.84 -19.00
C ALA A 214 -14.16 7.35 -18.76
N LEU A 215 -13.11 7.71 -17.99
CA LEU A 215 -12.76 9.12 -17.75
C LEU A 215 -12.30 9.84 -19.03
N LEU A 216 -11.55 9.17 -19.88
CA LEU A 216 -11.11 9.71 -21.18
C LEU A 216 -12.31 9.89 -22.15
N ALA A 217 -13.28 8.99 -22.13
CA ALA A 217 -14.50 9.12 -22.93
C ALA A 217 -15.36 10.32 -22.47
N GLY A 218 -15.25 10.73 -21.20
CA GLY A 218 -15.91 11.92 -20.65
C GLY A 218 -15.30 13.27 -21.08
N GLY A 219 -14.17 13.30 -21.82
CA GLY A 219 -13.80 14.44 -22.67
C GLY A 219 -12.64 15.33 -22.22
N ALA A 220 -11.86 15.07 -21.14
CA ALA A 220 -10.68 15.91 -20.86
C ALA A 220 -9.59 15.14 -20.07
N PRO A 221 -8.34 15.18 -20.47
CA PRO A 221 -7.79 15.58 -21.75
C PRO A 221 -8.20 14.63 -22.88
N ARG A 222 -8.05 15.04 -24.13
CA ARG A 222 -8.36 14.14 -25.25
C ARG A 222 -7.49 12.89 -25.20
N ALA A 223 -8.07 11.72 -25.42
CA ALA A 223 -7.34 10.42 -25.46
C ALA A 223 -6.10 10.46 -26.38
N ALA A 224 -6.17 11.23 -27.47
CA ALA A 224 -5.05 11.46 -28.39
C ALA A 224 -3.81 12.13 -27.75
N ALA A 225 -3.95 12.79 -26.59
CA ALA A 225 -2.80 13.38 -25.88
C ALA A 225 -2.08 12.39 -24.95
N MET A 226 -2.70 11.26 -24.60
CA MET A 226 -2.15 10.28 -23.66
C MET A 226 -0.79 9.67 -24.06
N PRO A 227 -0.49 9.45 -25.36
CA PRO A 227 0.80 8.89 -25.76
C PRO A 227 2.01 9.66 -25.28
N VAL A 228 1.88 10.97 -24.98
CA VAL A 228 2.99 11.79 -24.48
C VAL A 228 3.54 11.27 -23.14
N LEU A 229 2.72 10.67 -22.29
CA LEU A 229 3.16 10.05 -21.04
C LEU A 229 4.14 8.90 -21.30
N PHE A 230 3.83 8.07 -22.28
CA PHE A 230 4.64 6.90 -22.66
C PHE A 230 5.93 7.27 -23.43
N MET A 231 6.07 8.53 -23.82
CA MET A 231 7.30 9.07 -24.42
C MET A 231 8.21 9.74 -23.39
N SER A 232 7.73 9.95 -22.17
CA SER A 232 8.48 10.58 -21.09
C SER A 232 9.33 9.57 -20.33
N ALA A 233 10.66 9.66 -20.47
CA ALA A 233 11.59 8.80 -19.72
C ALA A 233 11.43 8.88 -18.20
N PRO A 234 11.24 10.07 -17.58
CA PRO A 234 10.97 10.16 -16.15
C PRO A 234 9.67 9.46 -15.73
N TRP A 235 8.57 9.72 -16.45
CA TRP A 235 7.28 9.09 -16.14
C TRP A 235 7.35 7.55 -16.22
N LEU A 236 7.96 7.03 -17.30
CA LEU A 236 8.17 5.59 -17.47
C LEU A 236 9.10 5.00 -16.41
N GLY A 237 10.21 5.66 -16.08
CA GLY A 237 11.16 5.19 -15.09
C GLY A 237 10.56 5.12 -13.69
N PHE A 238 9.81 6.13 -13.26
CA PHE A 238 9.09 6.10 -11.99
C PHE A 238 8.00 5.03 -11.97
N THR A 239 7.25 4.88 -13.07
CA THR A 239 6.23 3.82 -13.22
C THR A 239 6.87 2.43 -13.15
N LEU A 240 8.02 2.22 -13.80
CA LEU A 240 8.74 0.94 -13.75
C LEU A 240 9.26 0.64 -12.34
N ALA A 241 9.86 1.61 -11.66
CA ALA A 241 10.33 1.46 -10.29
C ALA A 241 9.16 1.13 -9.34
N LEU A 242 8.03 1.86 -9.46
CA LEU A 242 6.81 1.60 -8.70
C LEU A 242 6.27 0.18 -8.96
N THR A 243 6.32 -0.27 -10.23
CA THR A 243 5.88 -1.61 -10.62
C THR A 243 6.76 -2.70 -10.01
N LEU A 244 8.08 -2.60 -10.17
CA LEU A 244 9.00 -3.66 -9.75
C LEU A 244 9.05 -3.80 -8.23
N PHE A 245 9.22 -2.71 -7.51
CA PHE A 245 9.40 -2.74 -6.06
C PHE A 245 8.07 -2.72 -5.31
N CYS A 246 7.27 -1.69 -5.55
CA CYS A 246 6.08 -1.44 -4.75
C CYS A 246 4.85 -2.27 -5.17
N THR A 247 4.89 -2.89 -6.37
CA THR A 247 3.81 -3.76 -6.85
C THR A 247 4.26 -5.21 -6.84
N VAL A 248 5.12 -5.63 -7.77
CA VAL A 248 5.54 -7.04 -7.87
C VAL A 248 6.24 -7.48 -6.58
N GLY A 249 7.21 -6.69 -6.10
CA GLY A 249 7.94 -7.00 -4.86
C GLY A 249 7.03 -7.03 -3.63
N ALA A 250 6.42 -5.91 -3.31
CA ALA A 250 5.65 -5.76 -2.06
C ALA A 250 4.43 -6.69 -1.98
N PHE A 251 3.57 -6.73 -3.02
CA PHE A 251 2.38 -7.59 -2.98
C PHE A 251 2.72 -9.09 -3.05
N SER A 252 3.81 -9.49 -3.75
CA SER A 252 4.26 -10.88 -3.72
C SER A 252 4.72 -11.29 -2.33
N LEU A 253 5.43 -10.41 -1.62
CA LEU A 253 5.83 -10.62 -0.22
C LEU A 253 4.60 -10.67 0.69
N MET A 254 3.70 -9.69 0.61
CA MET A 254 2.46 -9.67 1.39
C MET A 254 1.65 -10.96 1.21
N ASN A 255 1.29 -11.30 -0.02
CA ASN A 255 0.43 -12.44 -0.31
C ASN A 255 1.06 -13.80 0.06
N THR A 256 2.41 -13.87 0.09
CA THR A 256 3.15 -15.08 0.47
C THR A 256 3.32 -15.22 1.97
N TRP A 257 3.57 -14.12 2.68
CA TRP A 257 4.02 -14.18 4.07
C TRP A 257 2.96 -13.75 5.07
N GLN A 258 2.08 -12.78 4.74
CA GLN A 258 1.02 -12.37 5.66
C GLN A 258 0.12 -13.53 6.12
N PRO A 259 -0.29 -14.50 5.27
CA PRO A 259 -1.11 -15.63 5.75
C PRO A 259 -0.47 -16.48 6.83
N LYS A 260 0.80 -16.26 7.16
CA LYS A 260 1.55 -17.02 8.19
C LYS A 260 1.48 -16.39 9.58
N ILE A 261 0.97 -15.17 9.69
CA ILE A 261 0.73 -14.44 10.96
C ILE A 261 -0.72 -14.00 11.05
N THR A 262 -1.13 -13.36 12.15
CA THR A 262 -2.50 -12.84 12.30
C THR A 262 -2.68 -11.51 11.58
N ALA A 263 -3.91 -11.19 11.15
CA ALA A 263 -4.24 -9.90 10.53
C ALA A 263 -3.90 -8.71 11.45
N THR A 264 -4.13 -8.86 12.76
CA THR A 264 -3.77 -7.84 13.75
C THR A 264 -2.25 -7.59 13.79
N GLU A 265 -1.46 -8.65 13.80
CA GLU A 265 0.00 -8.56 13.80
C GLU A 265 0.51 -7.96 12.48
N ALA A 266 -0.02 -8.42 11.34
CA ALA A 266 0.30 -7.87 10.02
C ALA A 266 -0.02 -6.38 9.93
N GLY A 267 -1.22 -5.98 10.37
CA GLY A 267 -1.65 -4.57 10.37
C GLY A 267 -0.71 -3.67 11.19
N LEU A 268 -0.26 -4.15 12.36
CA LEU A 268 0.71 -3.41 13.18
C LEU A 268 2.09 -3.33 12.51
N ILE A 269 2.58 -4.40 11.87
CA ILE A 269 3.83 -4.37 11.10
C ILE A 269 3.74 -3.35 9.97
N TYR A 270 2.61 -3.28 9.27
CA TYR A 270 2.43 -2.34 8.16
C TYR A 270 2.42 -0.87 8.60
N CYS A 271 2.17 -0.58 9.88
CA CYS A 271 2.31 0.78 10.42
C CYS A 271 3.75 1.33 10.42
N LEU A 272 4.76 0.53 10.05
CA LEU A 272 6.12 1.03 9.79
C LEU A 272 6.26 1.72 8.42
N GLU A 273 5.30 1.56 7.53
CA GLU A 273 5.33 2.18 6.19
C GLU A 273 5.55 3.71 6.23
N PRO A 274 4.86 4.52 7.06
CA PRO A 274 5.12 5.96 7.15
C PRO A 274 6.53 6.30 7.63
N VAL A 275 7.13 5.46 8.47
CA VAL A 275 8.51 5.66 8.92
C VAL A 275 9.48 5.52 7.73
N PHE A 276 9.35 4.46 6.95
CA PHE A 276 10.16 4.28 5.75
C PHE A 276 9.91 5.36 4.70
N ALA A 277 8.63 5.72 4.48
CA ALA A 277 8.27 6.81 3.56
C ALA A 277 8.94 8.13 3.95
N SER A 278 8.90 8.49 5.24
CA SER A 278 9.53 9.70 5.75
C SER A 278 11.06 9.67 5.59
N LEU A 279 11.70 8.55 5.90
CA LEU A 279 13.16 8.41 5.69
C LEU A 279 13.54 8.57 4.21
N MET A 280 12.77 7.99 3.30
CA MET A 280 13.01 8.13 1.86
C MET A 280 12.74 9.55 1.37
N ALA A 281 11.77 10.26 1.96
CA ALA A 281 11.45 11.65 1.63
C ALA A 281 12.59 12.63 1.98
N LEU A 282 13.55 12.25 2.81
CA LEU A 282 14.74 13.07 3.09
C LEU A 282 15.70 13.17 1.89
N VAL A 283 15.65 12.23 0.95
CA VAL A 283 16.67 12.12 -0.11
C VAL A 283 16.08 12.00 -1.51
N LEU A 284 15.06 11.15 -1.69
CA LEU A 284 14.57 10.77 -3.01
C LEU A 284 13.93 11.93 -3.80
N PRO A 285 13.13 12.83 -3.21
CA PRO A 285 12.52 13.92 -3.95
C PRO A 285 13.53 14.78 -4.71
N GLY A 286 14.64 15.17 -4.07
CA GLY A 286 15.69 15.95 -4.71
C GLY A 286 16.44 15.20 -5.81
N LEU A 287 16.57 13.87 -5.70
CA LEU A 287 17.11 13.03 -6.77
C LEU A 287 16.16 12.98 -7.97
N PHE A 288 14.87 12.82 -7.70
CA PHE A 288 13.82 12.79 -8.74
C PHE A 288 13.69 14.14 -9.46
N SER A 289 13.77 15.25 -8.70
CA SER A 289 13.77 16.61 -9.26
C SER A 289 14.90 16.81 -10.27
N ARG A 290 16.11 16.40 -9.91
CA ARG A 290 17.29 16.55 -10.78
C ARG A 290 17.17 15.74 -12.06
N TRP A 291 16.59 14.54 -11.96
CA TRP A 291 16.42 13.67 -13.12
C TRP A 291 15.26 14.09 -14.03
N ALA A 292 14.15 14.53 -13.44
CA ALA A 292 12.90 14.74 -14.19
C ALA A 292 12.62 16.21 -14.54
N GLY A 293 13.41 17.16 -14.00
CA GLY A 293 13.30 18.59 -14.35
C GLY A 293 12.08 19.31 -13.73
N PHE A 294 11.50 18.76 -12.65
CA PHE A 294 10.46 19.44 -11.86
C PHE A 294 10.95 19.77 -10.45
N THR A 295 10.23 20.63 -9.73
CA THR A 295 10.57 21.00 -8.35
C THR A 295 9.86 20.07 -7.37
N TYR A 296 10.65 19.21 -6.71
CA TYR A 296 10.20 18.34 -5.63
C TYR A 296 11.24 18.36 -4.51
N PRO A 297 11.09 19.23 -3.50
CA PRO A 297 12.10 19.41 -2.44
C PRO A 297 12.13 18.21 -1.50
N ASN A 298 13.31 17.90 -0.98
CA ASN A 298 13.48 16.93 0.10
C ASN A 298 12.80 17.43 1.37
N GLU A 299 12.26 16.49 2.15
CA GLU A 299 11.86 16.77 3.53
C GLU A 299 13.11 16.92 4.43
N THR A 300 12.92 17.50 5.61
CA THR A 300 14.01 17.70 6.60
C THR A 300 13.85 16.75 7.77
N LEU A 301 14.97 16.30 8.34
CA LEU A 301 14.96 15.50 9.56
C LEU A 301 14.39 16.36 10.70
N THR A 302 13.30 15.91 11.30
CA THR A 302 12.61 16.62 12.37
C THR A 302 12.54 15.77 13.64
N LEU A 303 12.39 16.43 14.79
CA LEU A 303 12.16 15.76 16.07
C LEU A 303 10.90 14.86 16.00
N ASN A 304 9.88 15.29 15.26
CA ASN A 304 8.66 14.52 15.05
C ASN A 304 8.94 13.19 14.34
N LEU A 305 9.85 13.16 13.36
CA LEU A 305 10.26 11.93 12.68
C LEU A 305 10.93 10.97 13.66
N LEU A 306 11.81 11.46 14.53
CA LEU A 306 12.51 10.63 15.52
C LEU A 306 11.56 10.09 16.59
N ILE A 307 10.74 10.95 17.19
CA ILE A 307 9.78 10.54 18.24
C ILE A 307 8.69 9.65 17.67
N GLY A 308 8.04 10.09 16.59
CA GLY A 308 6.94 9.33 15.97
C GLY A 308 7.38 7.99 15.44
N GLY A 309 8.51 7.96 14.70
CA GLY A 309 9.12 6.73 14.21
C GLY A 309 9.54 5.78 15.35
N GLY A 310 10.11 6.34 16.42
CA GLY A 310 10.48 5.59 17.63
C GLY A 310 9.26 4.93 18.32
N LEU A 311 8.15 5.65 18.47
CA LEU A 311 6.91 5.11 19.05
C LEU A 311 6.32 3.97 18.21
N ILE A 312 6.28 4.14 16.87
CA ILE A 312 5.79 3.10 15.95
C ILE A 312 6.70 1.86 16.01
N THR A 313 8.01 2.06 16.02
CA THR A 313 8.98 0.97 16.15
C THR A 313 8.83 0.24 17.48
N ALA A 314 8.68 0.97 18.60
CA ALA A 314 8.44 0.38 19.92
C ALA A 314 7.17 -0.46 19.96
N ALA A 315 6.08 0.00 19.34
CA ALA A 315 4.83 -0.76 19.21
C ALA A 315 5.03 -2.09 18.47
N ASN A 316 5.80 -2.06 17.37
CA ASN A 316 6.11 -3.26 16.61
C ASN A 316 6.99 -4.25 17.39
N VAL A 317 7.98 -3.76 18.13
CA VAL A 317 8.78 -4.61 19.02
C VAL A 317 7.90 -5.23 20.10
N LEU A 318 7.02 -4.43 20.72
CA LEU A 318 6.13 -4.89 21.80
C LEU A 318 5.23 -6.05 21.36
N ILE A 319 4.61 -5.96 20.17
CA ILE A 319 3.74 -7.04 19.68
C ILE A 319 4.53 -8.29 19.30
N GLN A 320 5.77 -8.15 18.80
CA GLN A 320 6.63 -9.29 18.45
C GLN A 320 7.16 -10.05 19.67
N LEU A 321 7.30 -9.38 20.82
CA LEU A 321 7.69 -10.05 22.07
C LEU A 321 6.59 -10.97 22.62
N LYS A 322 5.33 -10.75 22.25
CA LYS A 322 4.18 -11.60 22.64
C LYS A 322 3.32 -11.91 21.40
N PRO A 323 3.80 -12.79 20.49
CA PRO A 323 3.06 -13.13 19.28
C PRO A 323 1.66 -13.65 19.61
N LEU A 324 0.69 -13.20 18.82
CA LEU A 324 -0.70 -13.61 19.02
C LEU A 324 -0.90 -15.04 18.49
N PRO A 325 -1.58 -15.93 19.26
CA PRO A 325 -1.92 -17.25 18.75
C PRO A 325 -2.82 -17.10 17.53
N LYS A 326 -2.53 -17.86 16.48
CA LYS A 326 -3.45 -17.97 15.34
C LYS A 326 -4.79 -18.54 15.80
N PRO A 327 -5.92 -17.95 15.39
CA PRO A 327 -7.24 -18.46 15.72
C PRO A 327 -7.53 -19.83 15.09
#